data_97875d8722a092724282b09a2fe653be
#
_entry.id   97875d8722a092724282b09a2fe653be
#
_cell.length_a   1.000
_cell.length_b   1.000
_cell.length_c   1.000
_cell.angle_alpha   90.00
_cell.angle_beta   90.00
_cell.angle_gamma   90.00
#
_symmetry.space_group_name_H-M   'P 1'
#
loop_
_entity.id
_entity.type
_entity.pdbx_description
1 polymer ?
#
loop_
_entity_poly.entity_id
_entity_poly.type
_entity_poly.pdbx_seq_one_letter_code
_entity_poly.pdbx_strand_id
1 'polypeptide(L)'
;KALKPHKDFAGEINRNSICLYLRHSYVPTPHSIFNGIKKLPPGTLIQFPLKENVDTLKSVAPMEYWSLAEVANTGLNNPFKGSDAEAVELLDKQIRDSVKLQMMADVPLGVFLSGGIDSSLITSLMQAQSVQSIKTFSIGFESAEFNEAIYANAIAKHLGTDHTELYVTSEDAMQVIPLLGKIYDEPFSDSSQIPTYLVSKLAKTDVT
;
A
#
# COMPACT_ATOMS: atom_id res chain seq x y z
N LYS A 1 -16.17 -5.46 1.06
CA LYS A 1 -17.01 -5.38 2.29
C LYS A 1 -18.11 -4.34 2.16
N ALA A 2 -17.82 -3.15 1.64
CA ALA A 2 -18.81 -2.09 1.44
C ALA A 2 -20.01 -2.52 0.59
N LEU A 3 -19.83 -3.46 -0.33
CA LEU A 3 -20.91 -4.01 -1.16
C LEU A 3 -21.78 -5.05 -0.46
N LYS A 4 -21.27 -5.73 0.58
CA LYS A 4 -21.98 -6.82 1.26
C LYS A 4 -23.34 -6.44 1.86
N PRO A 5 -23.53 -5.23 2.42
CA PRO A 5 -24.83 -4.80 2.92
C PRO A 5 -25.85 -4.43 1.82
N HIS A 6 -25.42 -4.33 0.56
CA HIS A 6 -26.34 -3.97 -0.52
C HIS A 6 -27.30 -5.11 -0.81
N LYS A 7 -28.59 -4.82 -0.96
CA LYS A 7 -29.66 -5.81 -1.14
C LYS A 7 -29.48 -6.75 -2.33
N ASP A 8 -28.79 -6.28 -3.38
CA ASP A 8 -28.55 -7.04 -4.60
C ASP A 8 -27.19 -7.77 -4.59
N PHE A 9 -26.47 -7.75 -3.45
CA PHE A 9 -25.23 -8.48 -3.31
C PHE A 9 -25.48 -9.98 -3.08
N ALA A 10 -25.33 -10.80 -4.12
CA ALA A 10 -25.52 -12.24 -4.04
C ALA A 10 -24.41 -12.97 -3.26
N GLY A 11 -23.21 -12.45 -3.24
CA GLY A 11 -22.08 -13.04 -2.52
C GLY A 11 -21.54 -14.36 -3.09
N GLU A 12 -21.91 -14.72 -4.31
CA GLU A 12 -21.48 -15.95 -4.96
C GLU A 12 -19.98 -15.93 -5.23
N ILE A 13 -19.31 -17.01 -4.85
CA ILE A 13 -17.85 -17.16 -5.04
C ILE A 13 -17.52 -17.53 -6.49
N ASN A 14 -16.64 -16.79 -7.09
CA ASN A 14 -16.07 -17.10 -8.40
C ASN A 14 -14.98 -18.18 -8.28
N ARG A 15 -15.27 -19.40 -8.66
CA ARG A 15 -14.33 -20.54 -8.56
C ARG A 15 -13.09 -20.37 -9.42
N ASN A 16 -13.18 -19.69 -10.56
CA ASN A 16 -12.01 -19.38 -11.39
C ASN A 16 -11.06 -18.41 -10.67
N SER A 17 -11.60 -17.48 -9.89
CA SER A 17 -10.79 -16.57 -9.06
C SER A 17 -10.08 -17.30 -7.91
N ILE A 18 -10.63 -18.42 -7.41
CA ILE A 18 -9.92 -19.30 -6.46
C ILE A 18 -8.69 -19.92 -7.14
N CYS A 19 -8.80 -20.38 -8.39
CA CYS A 19 -7.66 -20.92 -9.13
C CYS A 19 -6.56 -19.85 -9.32
N LEU A 20 -6.97 -18.61 -9.61
CA LEU A 20 -6.02 -17.49 -9.71
C LEU A 20 -5.36 -17.20 -8.36
N TYR A 21 -6.12 -17.20 -7.26
CA TYR A 21 -5.59 -17.05 -5.91
C TYR A 21 -4.55 -18.14 -5.58
N LEU A 22 -4.85 -19.40 -5.85
CA LEU A 22 -3.93 -20.51 -5.60
C LEU A 22 -2.64 -20.42 -6.42
N ARG A 23 -2.71 -19.82 -7.59
CA ARG A 23 -1.55 -19.62 -8.48
C ARG A 23 -0.69 -18.41 -8.10
N HIS A 24 -1.34 -17.30 -7.71
CA HIS A 24 -0.71 -15.99 -7.56
C HIS A 24 -0.62 -15.53 -6.11
N SER A 25 -1.19 -16.26 -5.15
CA SER A 25 -1.35 -15.88 -3.75
C SER A 25 -2.30 -14.69 -3.51
N TYR A 26 -2.91 -14.17 -4.56
CA TYR A 26 -3.95 -13.14 -4.53
C TYR A 26 -4.86 -13.27 -5.77
N VAL A 27 -5.98 -12.56 -5.79
CA VAL A 27 -6.87 -12.50 -6.96
C VAL A 27 -6.44 -11.31 -7.84
N PRO A 28 -5.83 -11.52 -9.03
CA PRO A 28 -5.36 -10.42 -9.87
C PRO A 28 -6.50 -9.62 -10.51
N THR A 29 -6.26 -8.35 -10.73
CA THR A 29 -7.14 -7.46 -11.49
C THR A 29 -7.29 -7.94 -12.94
N PRO A 30 -8.47 -7.86 -13.57
CA PRO A 30 -9.70 -7.22 -13.07
C PRO A 30 -10.64 -8.16 -12.28
N HIS A 31 -10.18 -9.36 -11.92
CA HIS A 31 -11.00 -10.37 -11.25
C HIS A 31 -11.26 -10.01 -9.79
N SER A 32 -12.37 -10.51 -9.26
CA SER A 32 -12.72 -10.47 -7.85
C SER A 32 -13.06 -11.89 -7.39
N ILE A 33 -12.99 -12.14 -6.09
CA ILE A 33 -13.44 -13.41 -5.50
C ILE A 33 -14.95 -13.63 -5.67
N PHE A 34 -15.72 -12.59 -5.98
CA PHE A 34 -17.17 -12.67 -6.16
C PHE A 34 -17.56 -12.60 -7.64
N ASN A 35 -18.58 -13.41 -8.02
CA ASN A 35 -19.20 -13.31 -9.32
C ASN A 35 -19.87 -11.95 -9.53
N GLY A 36 -19.79 -11.43 -10.76
CA GLY A 36 -20.41 -10.14 -11.13
C GLY A 36 -19.68 -8.91 -10.61
N ILE A 37 -18.62 -9.06 -9.83
CA ILE A 37 -17.80 -7.95 -9.32
C ILE A 37 -16.45 -7.95 -10.03
N LYS A 38 -15.98 -6.76 -10.41
CA LYS A 38 -14.66 -6.55 -11.01
C LYS A 38 -13.90 -5.46 -10.26
N LYS A 39 -12.60 -5.59 -10.22
CA LYS A 39 -11.69 -4.51 -9.77
C LYS A 39 -11.46 -3.54 -10.91
N LEU A 40 -11.42 -2.26 -10.59
CA LEU A 40 -10.99 -1.24 -11.56
C LEU A 40 -9.49 -1.42 -11.82
N PRO A 41 -9.05 -1.52 -13.07
CA PRO A 41 -7.62 -1.63 -13.37
C PRO A 41 -6.82 -0.43 -12.85
N PRO A 42 -5.56 -0.63 -12.40
CA PRO A 42 -4.69 0.47 -12.01
C PRO A 42 -4.51 1.48 -13.15
N GLY A 43 -4.34 2.76 -12.80
CA GLY A 43 -4.14 3.81 -13.80
C GLY A 43 -5.37 4.12 -14.66
N THR A 44 -6.56 3.67 -14.23
CA THR A 44 -7.81 3.93 -14.94
C THR A 44 -8.82 4.67 -14.08
N LEU A 45 -9.73 5.36 -14.73
CA LEU A 45 -10.91 5.96 -14.11
C LEU A 45 -12.16 5.48 -14.84
N ILE A 46 -13.29 5.50 -14.16
CA ILE A 46 -14.59 5.20 -14.73
C ILE A 46 -15.57 6.34 -14.39
N GLN A 47 -16.27 6.84 -15.40
CA GLN A 47 -17.23 7.92 -15.23
C GLN A 47 -18.63 7.42 -15.57
N PHE A 48 -19.52 7.45 -14.58
CA PHE A 48 -20.92 7.06 -14.77
C PHE A 48 -21.79 8.31 -14.94
N PRO A 49 -22.61 8.39 -16.01
CA PRO A 49 -23.61 9.43 -16.13
C PRO A 49 -24.72 9.22 -15.11
N LEU A 50 -25.10 10.29 -14.38
CA LEU A 50 -26.05 10.21 -13.26
C LEU A 50 -27.51 9.98 -13.68
N LYS A 51 -27.87 10.23 -14.92
CA LYS A 51 -29.28 10.21 -15.40
C LYS A 51 -29.56 9.15 -16.46
N GLU A 52 -28.66 8.22 -16.68
CA GLU A 52 -28.82 7.18 -17.71
C GLU A 52 -29.47 5.92 -17.14
N ASN A 53 -30.02 5.09 -18.05
CA ASN A 53 -30.58 3.79 -17.69
C ASN A 53 -29.46 2.77 -17.37
N VAL A 54 -29.87 1.66 -16.73
CA VAL A 54 -28.93 0.60 -16.28
C VAL A 54 -28.14 -0.01 -17.43
N ASP A 55 -28.71 -0.11 -18.62
CA ASP A 55 -28.04 -0.73 -19.76
C ASP A 55 -26.92 0.17 -20.32
N THR A 56 -27.14 1.49 -20.36
CA THR A 56 -26.09 2.45 -20.66
C THR A 56 -24.95 2.39 -19.63
N LEU A 57 -25.27 2.24 -18.32
CA LEU A 57 -24.26 2.12 -17.29
C LEU A 57 -23.42 0.85 -17.42
N LYS A 58 -23.99 -0.27 -17.91
CA LYS A 58 -23.25 -1.51 -18.18
C LYS A 58 -22.25 -1.40 -19.34
N SER A 59 -22.46 -0.48 -20.26
CA SER A 59 -21.59 -0.26 -21.42
C SER A 59 -20.41 0.67 -21.14
N VAL A 60 -20.39 1.34 -19.97
CA VAL A 60 -19.29 2.24 -19.60
C VAL A 60 -17.99 1.45 -19.36
N ALA A 61 -16.95 1.81 -20.10
CA ALA A 61 -15.63 1.22 -19.99
C ALA A 61 -14.69 2.13 -19.16
N PRO A 62 -13.74 1.54 -18.41
CA PRO A 62 -12.66 2.30 -17.80
C PRO A 62 -11.82 3.03 -18.86
N MET A 63 -11.43 4.27 -18.56
CA MET A 63 -10.49 5.06 -19.36
C MET A 63 -9.12 5.03 -18.69
N GLU A 64 -8.10 4.63 -19.43
CA GLU A 64 -6.72 4.64 -18.94
C GLU A 64 -6.16 6.06 -19.00
N TYR A 65 -5.60 6.55 -17.89
CA TYR A 65 -4.91 7.83 -17.82
C TYR A 65 -3.40 7.66 -17.54
N TRP A 66 -3.00 6.46 -17.13
CA TRP A 66 -1.61 6.10 -16.90
C TRP A 66 -1.41 4.61 -17.08
N SER A 67 -0.32 4.22 -17.75
CA SER A 67 0.03 2.83 -18.02
C SER A 67 1.49 2.58 -17.68
N LEU A 68 1.75 1.65 -16.74
CA LEU A 68 3.11 1.21 -16.43
C LEU A 68 3.81 0.62 -17.65
N ALA A 69 3.09 -0.13 -18.49
CA ALA A 69 3.64 -0.72 -19.69
C ALA A 69 4.10 0.35 -20.70
N GLU A 70 3.31 1.42 -20.88
CA GLU A 70 3.69 2.53 -21.76
C GLU A 70 4.89 3.30 -21.22
N VAL A 71 4.94 3.57 -19.91
CA VAL A 71 6.08 4.24 -19.26
C VAL A 71 7.35 3.40 -19.43
N ALA A 72 7.27 2.08 -19.17
CA ALA A 72 8.39 1.17 -19.33
C ALA A 72 8.88 1.11 -20.79
N ASN A 73 7.96 0.97 -21.76
CA ASN A 73 8.30 0.96 -23.19
C ASN A 73 8.91 2.30 -23.64
N THR A 74 8.39 3.41 -23.15
CA THR A 74 8.95 4.74 -23.44
C THR A 74 10.37 4.86 -22.91
N GLY A 75 10.63 4.40 -21.69
CA GLY A 75 11.97 4.37 -21.10
C GLY A 75 12.94 3.46 -21.86
N LEU A 76 12.49 2.28 -22.29
CA LEU A 76 13.30 1.36 -23.11
C LEU A 76 13.67 1.96 -24.48
N ASN A 77 12.74 2.69 -25.09
CA ASN A 77 12.97 3.34 -26.38
C ASN A 77 13.78 4.64 -26.27
N ASN A 78 13.79 5.26 -25.09
CA ASN A 78 14.51 6.50 -24.81
C ASN A 78 15.37 6.33 -23.53
N PRO A 79 16.42 5.50 -23.57
CA PRO A 79 17.25 5.24 -22.41
C PRO A 79 17.95 6.52 -21.96
N PHE A 80 18.08 6.65 -20.65
CA PHE A 80 18.85 7.75 -20.05
C PHE A 80 20.30 7.70 -20.53
N LYS A 81 20.84 8.85 -20.92
CA LYS A 81 22.20 8.98 -21.51
C LYS A 81 23.17 9.80 -20.67
N GLY A 82 22.74 10.22 -19.48
CA GLY A 82 23.56 10.96 -18.54
C GLY A 82 24.51 10.07 -17.75
N SER A 83 25.32 10.69 -16.91
CA SER A 83 26.19 10.02 -15.94
C SER A 83 25.38 9.46 -14.76
N ASP A 84 26.00 8.55 -13.98
CA ASP A 84 25.42 8.03 -12.75
C ASP A 84 25.07 9.14 -11.75
N ALA A 85 25.90 10.17 -11.66
CA ALA A 85 25.65 11.34 -10.79
C ALA A 85 24.36 12.08 -11.22
N GLU A 86 24.21 12.35 -12.50
CA GLU A 86 22.99 12.99 -13.04
C GLU A 86 21.75 12.10 -12.85
N ALA A 87 21.89 10.77 -12.97
CA ALA A 87 20.80 9.84 -12.71
C ALA A 87 20.35 9.90 -11.24
N VAL A 88 21.30 9.94 -10.30
CA VAL A 88 21.01 10.05 -8.86
C VAL A 88 20.32 11.38 -8.54
N GLU A 89 20.80 12.51 -9.09
CA GLU A 89 20.18 13.83 -8.88
C GLU A 89 18.74 13.87 -9.40
N LEU A 90 18.49 13.34 -10.59
CA LEU A 90 17.15 13.28 -11.16
C LEU A 90 16.22 12.36 -10.36
N LEU A 91 16.73 11.22 -9.92
CA LEU A 91 15.98 10.28 -9.09
C LEU A 91 15.63 10.90 -7.73
N ASP A 92 16.60 11.53 -7.05
CA ASP A 92 16.38 12.23 -5.77
C ASP A 92 15.29 13.29 -5.92
N LYS A 93 15.39 14.13 -6.95
CA LYS A 93 14.37 15.14 -7.22
C LYS A 93 12.99 14.53 -7.42
N GLN A 94 12.88 13.48 -8.21
CA GLN A 94 11.60 12.85 -8.53
C GLN A 94 10.97 12.18 -7.31
N ILE A 95 11.77 11.51 -6.47
CA ILE A 95 11.28 10.90 -5.23
C ILE A 95 10.86 12.01 -4.24
N ARG A 96 11.63 13.09 -4.08
CA ARG A 96 11.27 14.23 -3.23
C ARG A 96 9.94 14.86 -3.65
N ASP A 97 9.75 15.09 -4.93
CA ASP A 97 8.51 15.67 -5.46
C ASP A 97 7.32 14.73 -5.20
N SER A 98 7.50 13.43 -5.42
CA SER A 98 6.48 12.42 -5.13
C SER A 98 6.14 12.35 -3.63
N VAL A 99 7.15 12.31 -2.76
CA VAL A 99 6.97 12.31 -1.30
C VAL A 99 6.25 13.57 -0.85
N LYS A 100 6.64 14.75 -1.36
CA LYS A 100 6.00 16.02 -1.03
C LYS A 100 4.49 16.02 -1.35
N LEU A 101 4.09 15.46 -2.49
CA LEU A 101 2.68 15.32 -2.85
C LEU A 101 1.91 14.40 -1.90
N GLN A 102 2.55 13.33 -1.42
CA GLN A 102 1.97 12.40 -0.46
C GLN A 102 1.89 12.96 0.97
N MET A 103 2.67 14.00 1.28
CA MET A 103 2.63 14.67 2.58
C MET A 103 1.50 15.70 2.72
N MET A 104 0.77 15.99 1.65
CA MET A 104 -0.40 16.89 1.71
C MET A 104 -1.59 16.14 2.33
N ALA A 105 -1.87 16.42 3.62
CA ALA A 105 -2.97 15.80 4.34
C ALA A 105 -3.59 16.77 5.34
N ASP A 106 -4.89 16.59 5.61
CA ASP A 106 -5.65 17.37 6.60
C ASP A 106 -5.55 16.78 8.03
N VAL A 107 -4.78 15.71 8.17
CA VAL A 107 -4.62 14.95 9.42
C VAL A 107 -3.15 14.68 9.71
N PRO A 108 -2.77 14.40 10.97
CA PRO A 108 -1.41 14.02 11.30
C PRO A 108 -0.94 12.82 10.49
N LEU A 109 0.26 12.92 9.92
CA LEU A 109 0.91 11.89 9.13
C LEU A 109 1.92 11.11 9.94
N GLY A 110 2.09 9.85 9.57
CA GLY A 110 3.15 9.00 10.07
C GLY A 110 3.70 8.08 8.99
N VAL A 111 4.86 7.50 9.26
CA VAL A 111 5.57 6.59 8.35
C VAL A 111 5.86 5.27 9.04
N PHE A 112 5.66 4.18 8.35
CA PHE A 112 6.17 2.89 8.81
C PHE A 112 7.65 2.77 8.48
N LEU A 113 8.45 2.54 9.50
CA LEU A 113 9.90 2.43 9.40
C LEU A 113 10.35 1.01 9.75
N SER A 114 10.82 0.27 8.77
CA SER A 114 11.30 -1.11 8.97
C SER A 114 12.82 -1.21 9.20
N GLY A 115 13.55 -0.12 8.99
CA GLY A 115 15.02 -0.16 8.98
C GLY A 115 15.62 -0.63 7.66
N GLY A 116 14.81 -1.02 6.68
CA GLY A 116 15.22 -1.28 5.31
C GLY A 116 15.54 -0.01 4.53
N ILE A 117 16.26 -0.14 3.41
CA ILE A 117 16.73 0.99 2.59
C ILE A 117 15.56 1.86 2.12
N ASP A 118 14.49 1.25 1.60
CA ASP A 118 13.36 1.98 1.02
C ASP A 118 12.61 2.82 2.06
N SER A 119 12.22 2.19 3.19
CA SER A 119 11.52 2.90 4.26
C SER A 119 12.38 4.01 4.88
N SER A 120 13.70 3.79 4.99
CA SER A 120 14.65 4.77 5.51
C SER A 120 14.81 5.95 4.55
N LEU A 121 14.90 5.69 3.25
CA LEU A 121 14.94 6.73 2.22
C LEU A 121 13.69 7.61 2.26
N ILE A 122 12.51 6.99 2.22
CA ILE A 122 11.25 7.75 2.28
C ILE A 122 11.16 8.57 3.58
N THR A 123 11.49 7.96 4.72
CA THR A 123 11.48 8.65 6.02
C THR A 123 12.43 9.84 6.04
N SER A 124 13.66 9.68 5.51
CA SER A 124 14.64 10.76 5.44
C SER A 124 14.18 11.92 4.56
N LEU A 125 13.56 11.60 3.42
CA LEU A 125 13.04 12.62 2.50
C LEU A 125 11.82 13.34 3.09
N MET A 126 10.96 12.64 3.83
CA MET A 126 9.86 13.26 4.56
C MET A 126 10.38 14.19 5.65
N GLN A 127 11.33 13.74 6.49
CA GLN A 127 11.90 14.56 7.55
C GLN A 127 12.63 15.78 6.99
N ALA A 128 13.37 15.64 5.90
CA ALA A 128 14.06 16.75 5.24
C ALA A 128 13.11 17.82 4.66
N GLN A 129 11.85 17.47 4.41
CA GLN A 129 10.81 18.37 3.89
C GLN A 129 9.82 18.84 4.97
N SER A 130 9.99 18.38 6.21
CA SER A 130 9.14 18.74 7.35
C SER A 130 9.87 19.66 8.30
N VAL A 131 9.18 20.68 8.82
CA VAL A 131 9.70 21.56 9.88
C VAL A 131 9.61 20.90 11.26
N GLN A 132 8.69 19.94 11.41
CA GLN A 132 8.47 19.22 12.67
C GLN A 132 9.00 17.79 12.54
N SER A 133 9.33 17.18 13.68
CA SER A 133 9.64 15.75 13.73
C SER A 133 8.44 14.94 13.22
N ILE A 134 8.65 14.15 12.17
CA ILE A 134 7.63 13.26 11.65
C ILE A 134 7.45 12.05 12.58
N LYS A 135 6.22 11.57 12.68
CA LYS A 135 5.93 10.35 13.44
C LYS A 135 6.36 9.12 12.65
N THR A 136 7.09 8.22 13.30
CA THR A 136 7.50 6.95 12.69
C THR A 136 7.09 5.78 13.57
N PHE A 137 6.69 4.68 12.96
CA PHE A 137 6.18 3.50 13.66
C PHE A 137 6.89 2.24 13.19
N SER A 138 7.31 1.40 14.13
CA SER A 138 7.92 0.10 13.85
C SER A 138 7.27 -1.01 14.65
N ILE A 139 7.42 -2.23 14.15
CA ILE A 139 7.17 -3.46 14.91
C ILE A 139 8.50 -4.19 15.12
N GLY A 140 8.76 -4.55 16.36
CA GLY A 140 9.79 -5.50 16.76
C GLY A 140 9.19 -6.86 17.05
N PHE A 141 10.00 -7.89 16.91
CA PHE A 141 9.67 -9.25 17.31
C PHE A 141 10.65 -9.72 18.38
N GLU A 142 10.19 -10.60 19.27
CA GLU A 142 11.05 -11.19 20.31
C GLU A 142 12.20 -12.02 19.73
N SER A 143 11.99 -12.62 18.56
CA SER A 143 13.03 -13.35 17.84
C SER A 143 14.02 -12.37 17.21
N ALA A 144 15.29 -12.46 17.61
CA ALA A 144 16.34 -11.58 17.10
C ALA A 144 16.54 -11.68 15.57
N GLU A 145 16.22 -12.84 14.98
CA GLU A 145 16.37 -13.11 13.53
C GLU A 145 15.42 -12.25 12.68
N PHE A 146 14.25 -11.88 13.22
CA PHE A 146 13.22 -11.11 12.50
C PHE A 146 13.02 -9.70 13.08
N ASN A 147 13.88 -9.29 14.02
CA ASN A 147 13.72 -8.01 14.71
C ASN A 147 14.39 -6.86 13.97
N GLU A 148 13.67 -6.24 13.06
CA GLU A 148 14.13 -5.04 12.34
C GLU A 148 14.00 -3.75 13.17
N ALA A 149 13.31 -3.76 14.31
CA ALA A 149 13.08 -2.56 15.12
C ALA A 149 14.39 -1.92 15.61
N ILE A 150 15.43 -2.71 15.86
CA ILE A 150 16.75 -2.20 16.27
C ILE A 150 17.33 -1.25 15.21
N TYR A 151 17.23 -1.61 13.93
CA TYR A 151 17.70 -0.79 12.81
C TYR A 151 16.80 0.43 12.62
N ALA A 152 15.48 0.23 12.71
CA ALA A 152 14.50 1.32 12.63
C ALA A 152 14.75 2.39 13.70
N ASN A 153 15.00 1.97 14.95
CA ASN A 153 15.31 2.87 16.06
C ASN A 153 16.60 3.68 15.82
N ALA A 154 17.65 3.04 15.32
CA ALA A 154 18.90 3.72 15.00
C ALA A 154 18.70 4.81 13.94
N ILE A 155 17.91 4.50 12.90
CA ILE A 155 17.58 5.45 11.82
C ILE A 155 16.68 6.56 12.34
N ALA A 156 15.66 6.24 13.12
CA ALA A 156 14.77 7.22 13.72
C ALA A 156 15.53 8.24 14.60
N LYS A 157 16.46 7.77 15.43
CA LYS A 157 17.35 8.62 16.24
C LYS A 157 18.24 9.50 15.37
N HIS A 158 18.82 8.94 14.31
CA HIS A 158 19.67 9.70 13.39
C HIS A 158 18.91 10.80 12.67
N LEU A 159 17.67 10.53 12.26
CA LEU A 159 16.82 11.48 11.54
C LEU A 159 16.08 12.46 12.47
N GLY A 160 16.04 12.20 13.77
CA GLY A 160 15.33 13.03 14.75
C GLY A 160 13.81 12.92 14.63
N THR A 161 13.28 11.75 14.26
CA THR A 161 11.84 11.51 14.17
C THR A 161 11.23 11.20 15.52
N ASP A 162 9.92 11.44 15.68
CA ASP A 162 9.12 11.02 16.82
C ASP A 162 8.73 9.55 16.62
N HIS A 163 9.51 8.64 17.24
CA HIS A 163 9.48 7.21 16.94
C HIS A 163 8.76 6.39 18.01
N THR A 164 7.81 5.57 17.58
CA THR A 164 7.07 4.63 18.41
C THR A 164 7.30 3.18 17.95
N GLU A 165 7.69 2.32 18.89
CA GLU A 165 7.91 0.89 18.66
C GLU A 165 6.87 0.04 19.38
N LEU A 166 6.42 -1.03 18.73
CA LEU A 166 5.62 -2.08 19.34
C LEU A 166 6.34 -3.42 19.20
N TYR A 167 6.64 -4.06 20.32
CA TYR A 167 7.14 -5.44 20.31
C TYR A 167 5.97 -6.42 20.37
N VAL A 168 5.96 -7.33 19.42
CA VAL A 168 4.86 -8.29 19.18
C VAL A 168 5.34 -9.69 19.51
N THR A 169 4.55 -10.39 20.31
CA THR A 169 4.74 -11.80 20.62
C THR A 169 4.10 -12.70 19.55
N SER A 170 4.47 -13.98 19.55
CA SER A 170 3.80 -14.97 18.70
C SER A 170 2.30 -15.10 19.04
N GLU A 171 1.94 -14.89 20.30
CA GLU A 171 0.54 -14.93 20.74
C GLU A 171 -0.26 -13.77 20.18
N ASP A 172 0.30 -12.55 20.18
CA ASP A 172 -0.33 -11.38 19.55
C ASP A 172 -0.58 -11.61 18.05
N ALA A 173 0.40 -12.21 17.36
CA ALA A 173 0.27 -12.55 15.95
C ALA A 173 -0.84 -13.58 15.71
N MET A 174 -0.92 -14.62 16.54
CA MET A 174 -1.97 -15.65 16.43
C MET A 174 -3.38 -15.09 16.68
N GLN A 175 -3.53 -14.09 17.55
CA GLN A 175 -4.83 -13.42 17.80
C GLN A 175 -5.34 -12.65 16.58
N VAL A 176 -4.47 -12.25 15.65
CA VAL A 176 -4.87 -11.56 14.41
C VAL A 176 -5.46 -12.53 13.38
N ILE A 177 -5.01 -13.79 13.35
CA ILE A 177 -5.41 -14.77 12.32
C ILE A 177 -6.94 -14.88 12.16
N PRO A 178 -7.76 -15.06 13.22
CA PRO A 178 -9.20 -15.13 13.07
C PRO A 178 -9.86 -13.81 12.62
N LEU A 179 -9.13 -12.69 12.65
CA LEU A 179 -9.62 -11.39 12.20
C LEU A 179 -9.38 -11.16 10.71
N LEU A 180 -8.44 -11.87 10.08
CA LEU A 180 -8.03 -11.63 8.69
C LEU A 180 -9.21 -11.63 7.71
N GLY A 181 -10.15 -12.56 7.84
CA GLY A 181 -11.35 -12.59 7.01
C GLY A 181 -12.29 -11.40 7.22
N LYS A 182 -12.15 -10.67 8.34
CA LYS A 182 -12.89 -9.42 8.62
C LYS A 182 -12.12 -8.18 8.21
N ILE A 183 -10.81 -8.25 8.15
CA ILE A 183 -9.92 -7.13 7.80
C ILE A 183 -9.86 -6.97 6.28
N TYR A 184 -9.62 -8.07 5.56
CA TYR A 184 -9.43 -8.06 4.11
C TYR A 184 -10.71 -8.40 3.34
N ASP A 185 -10.88 -7.81 2.17
CA ASP A 185 -12.09 -7.95 1.35
C ASP A 185 -12.14 -9.29 0.60
N GLU A 186 -10.98 -9.83 0.28
CA GLU A 186 -10.79 -11.11 -0.39
C GLU A 186 -9.51 -11.80 0.11
N PRO A 187 -9.35 -13.12 -0.13
CA PRO A 187 -8.17 -13.84 0.34
C PRO A 187 -6.91 -13.41 -0.44
N PHE A 188 -5.81 -13.28 0.30
CA PHE A 188 -4.45 -13.21 -0.24
C PHE A 188 -3.47 -13.83 0.74
N SER A 189 -2.38 -14.40 0.24
CA SER A 189 -1.37 -15.08 1.04
C SER A 189 -0.10 -14.25 1.07
N ASP A 190 0.04 -13.45 2.12
CA ASP A 190 1.22 -12.65 2.40
C ASP A 190 1.48 -12.67 3.90
N SER A 191 2.68 -13.04 4.30
CA SER A 191 3.08 -13.09 5.72
C SER A 191 3.08 -11.70 6.37
N SER A 192 3.23 -10.64 5.58
CA SER A 192 3.23 -9.26 6.06
C SER A 192 1.86 -8.74 6.51
N GLN A 193 0.77 -9.45 6.19
CA GLN A 193 -0.59 -8.98 6.53
C GLN A 193 -0.81 -8.83 8.05
N ILE A 194 -0.19 -9.70 8.87
CA ILE A 194 -0.30 -9.64 10.33
C ILE A 194 0.48 -8.45 10.89
N PRO A 195 1.81 -8.32 10.62
CA PRO A 195 2.56 -7.14 11.08
C PRO A 195 1.99 -5.82 10.53
N THR A 196 1.50 -5.78 9.30
CA THR A 196 0.86 -4.59 8.73
C THR A 196 -0.39 -4.19 9.52
N TYR A 197 -1.23 -5.15 9.91
CA TYR A 197 -2.39 -4.88 10.76
C TYR A 197 -1.97 -4.33 12.13
N LEU A 198 -0.97 -4.93 12.76
CA LEU A 198 -0.51 -4.56 14.09
C LEU A 198 0.13 -3.16 14.10
N VAL A 199 1.00 -2.85 13.12
CA VAL A 199 1.60 -1.51 13.01
C VAL A 199 0.57 -0.45 12.65
N SER A 200 -0.42 -0.78 11.81
CA SER A 200 -1.53 0.14 11.52
C SER A 200 -2.41 0.42 12.74
N LYS A 201 -2.65 -0.62 13.55
CA LYS A 201 -3.37 -0.46 14.83
C LYS A 201 -2.60 0.42 15.81
N LEU A 202 -1.28 0.27 15.88
CA LEU A 202 -0.40 1.14 16.68
C LEU A 202 -0.46 2.58 16.14
N ALA A 203 -0.20 2.78 14.86
CA ALA A 203 -0.15 4.11 14.26
C ALA A 203 -1.48 4.89 14.44
N LYS A 204 -2.61 4.18 14.38
CA LYS A 204 -3.94 4.79 14.59
C LYS A 204 -4.13 5.44 15.96
N THR A 205 -3.28 5.22 16.95
CA THR A 205 -3.33 5.92 18.23
C THR A 205 -2.84 7.37 18.13
N ASP A 206 -2.00 7.67 17.14
CA ASP A 206 -1.29 8.93 17.00
C ASP A 206 -1.52 9.65 15.66
N VAL A 207 -1.94 8.90 14.64
CA VAL A 207 -2.21 9.40 13.29
C VAL A 207 -3.52 8.82 12.76
N THR A 208 -4.05 9.43 11.69
CA THR A 208 -5.35 9.02 11.13
C THR A 208 -5.18 8.43 9.75
#